data_49ec03cbd34c4a125b0ad8f2d1ef9f33
#
_entry.id   49ec03cbd34c4a125b0ad8f2d1ef9f33
#
_cell.length_a   1.000
_cell.length_b   1.000
_cell.length_c   1.000
_cell.angle_alpha   90.00
_cell.angle_beta   90.00
_cell.angle_gamma   90.00
#
_symmetry.space_group_name_H-M   'P 1'
#
loop_
_entity.id
_entity.type
_entity.pdbx_description
1 polymer ?
#
loop_
_entity_poly.entity_id
_entity_poly.type
_entity_poly.pdbx_seq_one_letter_code
_entity_poly.pdbx_strand_id
1 'polypeptide(L)'
;MGTGTQRRRLVISAVNFTEGGPLSILKDCLAEAVACLGDDYEVVALVHRAALVGVPGVRYLEYPDSKGSWSKRIHLEYRGFRELSRELDADLWLSLHDMTPEVTARRRAVYCHNPAPFHSLTARDAWLDPGFALFRFLYGIFYRINIRANDYVIVQQEWLRERFRKDFAVDKVIVAHPAIRVPPAASREPSRPGSAGRTRFFYPALGRVFKNFEIIGEAARLLQARGCGNFEVLLTVDGSENRYTRFIRDKFADLAALKFLGGQSRDAVYSLYESADCLIFPSRLETWGMPISEFKPTGKPLLAADLPYAHETVGDYSNAAFFDPGSAESLARQMLAVIEGKFVPAVPGGRIPAPPFVNDWPGLFRLLLAAPAGIAAGAGA
;
A
#
# COMPACT_ATOMS: atom_id res chain seq x y z
N MET A 1 23.40 -44.14 5.28
CA MET A 1 23.71 -42.76 5.67
C MET A 1 23.14 -41.87 4.59
N GLY A 2 21.95 -41.33 4.81
CA GLY A 2 21.31 -40.44 3.82
C GLY A 2 22.08 -39.14 3.79
N THR A 3 22.58 -38.76 2.65
CA THR A 3 23.06 -37.40 2.36
C THR A 3 21.86 -36.48 2.41
N GLY A 4 21.56 -35.97 3.59
CA GLY A 4 20.55 -34.91 3.73
C GLY A 4 21.01 -33.74 2.90
N THR A 5 20.38 -33.52 1.76
CA THR A 5 20.56 -32.32 0.94
C THR A 5 20.25 -31.13 1.84
N GLN A 6 21.25 -30.33 2.18
CA GLN A 6 21.07 -29.16 2.99
C GLN A 6 20.06 -28.25 2.26
N ARG A 7 18.90 -27.99 2.88
CA ARG A 7 17.88 -27.13 2.28
C ARG A 7 18.49 -25.76 1.98
N ARG A 8 18.19 -25.23 0.81
CA ARG A 8 18.54 -23.84 0.45
C ARG A 8 17.84 -22.88 1.41
N ARG A 9 18.32 -21.65 1.54
CA ARG A 9 17.72 -20.68 2.44
C ARG A 9 17.07 -19.52 1.70
N LEU A 10 15.84 -19.23 2.10
CA LEU A 10 15.11 -18.02 1.73
C LEU A 10 15.04 -17.13 2.96
N VAL A 11 15.69 -15.97 2.93
CA VAL A 11 15.66 -14.99 4.01
C VAL A 11 14.68 -13.86 3.66
N ILE A 12 13.71 -13.61 4.55
CA ILE A 12 12.72 -12.53 4.42
C ILE A 12 12.91 -11.55 5.58
N SER A 13 13.28 -10.31 5.27
CA SER A 13 13.55 -9.26 6.26
C SER A 13 12.38 -8.27 6.33
N ALA A 14 11.79 -8.12 7.55
CA ALA A 14 10.67 -7.23 7.84
C ALA A 14 10.69 -6.75 9.31
N VAL A 15 11.86 -6.37 9.82
CA VAL A 15 12.11 -6.07 11.23
C VAL A 15 11.29 -4.91 11.82
N ASN A 16 10.66 -4.09 11.00
CA ASN A 16 9.82 -2.97 11.42
C ASN A 16 8.31 -3.17 11.17
N PHE A 17 7.89 -4.33 10.66
CA PHE A 17 6.48 -4.63 10.42
C PHE A 17 5.83 -5.16 11.71
N THR A 18 5.09 -4.30 12.40
CA THR A 18 4.50 -4.60 13.71
C THR A 18 2.97 -4.54 13.72
N GLU A 19 2.36 -3.88 12.72
CA GLU A 19 0.91 -3.62 12.69
C GLU A 19 0.44 -3.26 11.27
N GLY A 20 -0.88 -3.29 11.06
CA GLY A 20 -1.54 -2.80 9.84
C GLY A 20 -1.19 -3.58 8.58
N GLY A 21 -1.29 -2.91 7.43
CA GLY A 21 -1.05 -3.49 6.11
C GLY A 21 0.31 -4.16 5.94
N PRO A 22 1.42 -3.54 6.37
CA PRO A 22 2.74 -4.16 6.29
C PRO A 22 2.83 -5.51 7.01
N LEU A 23 2.26 -5.63 8.23
CA LEU A 23 2.24 -6.90 8.96
C LEU A 23 1.42 -7.96 8.23
N SER A 24 0.30 -7.58 7.61
CA SER A 24 -0.52 -8.50 6.80
C SER A 24 0.28 -9.01 5.58
N ILE A 25 0.97 -8.12 4.88
CA ILE A 25 1.84 -8.47 3.74
C ILE A 25 2.93 -9.47 4.17
N LEU A 26 3.56 -9.25 5.33
CA LEU A 26 4.56 -10.17 5.86
C LEU A 26 3.97 -11.55 6.12
N LYS A 27 2.82 -11.62 6.79
CA LYS A 27 2.14 -12.91 7.08
C LYS A 27 1.78 -13.66 5.81
N ASP A 28 1.22 -12.97 4.83
CA ASP A 28 0.86 -13.56 3.53
C ASP A 28 2.11 -14.04 2.79
N CYS A 29 3.17 -13.22 2.74
CA CYS A 29 4.44 -13.59 2.12
C CYS A 29 5.04 -14.86 2.74
N LEU A 30 5.09 -14.93 4.07
CA LEU A 30 5.66 -16.09 4.77
C LEU A 30 4.80 -17.35 4.62
N ALA A 31 3.48 -17.22 4.71
CA ALA A 31 2.57 -18.34 4.53
C ALA A 31 2.71 -18.96 3.12
N GLU A 32 2.76 -18.12 2.10
CA GLU A 32 2.93 -18.56 0.72
C GLU A 32 4.36 -19.11 0.46
N ALA A 33 5.39 -18.51 1.09
CA ALA A 33 6.76 -19.01 0.98
C ALA A 33 6.88 -20.44 1.55
N VAL A 34 6.29 -20.70 2.72
CA VAL A 34 6.27 -22.03 3.32
C VAL A 34 5.45 -23.01 2.46
N ALA A 35 4.27 -22.58 1.98
CA ALA A 35 3.38 -23.44 1.21
C ALA A 35 3.98 -23.88 -0.13
N CYS A 36 4.69 -22.98 -0.85
CA CYS A 36 5.18 -23.30 -2.18
C CYS A 36 6.67 -23.65 -2.25
N LEU A 37 7.46 -23.38 -1.21
CA LEU A 37 8.92 -23.59 -1.21
C LEU A 37 9.43 -24.39 -0.02
N GLY A 38 8.59 -24.70 0.99
CA GLY A 38 9.02 -25.28 2.26
C GLY A 38 9.70 -26.65 2.16
N ASP A 39 9.51 -27.38 1.08
CA ASP A 39 10.19 -28.65 0.84
C ASP A 39 11.65 -28.46 0.41
N ASP A 40 11.92 -27.43 -0.40
CA ASP A 40 13.24 -27.12 -0.96
C ASP A 40 14.03 -26.09 -0.16
N TYR A 41 13.34 -25.23 0.58
CA TYR A 41 13.92 -24.08 1.28
C TYR A 41 13.62 -24.08 2.78
N GLU A 42 14.63 -23.73 3.57
CA GLU A 42 14.46 -23.23 4.93
C GLU A 42 14.03 -21.76 4.84
N VAL A 43 12.80 -21.42 5.27
CA VAL A 43 12.30 -20.04 5.31
C VAL A 43 12.73 -19.40 6.62
N VAL A 44 13.60 -18.40 6.54
CA VAL A 44 14.11 -17.62 7.69
C VAL A 44 13.52 -16.22 7.65
N ALA A 45 12.83 -15.79 8.71
CA ALA A 45 12.22 -14.46 8.80
C ALA A 45 12.92 -13.61 9.87
N LEU A 46 13.40 -12.42 9.46
CA LEU A 46 13.92 -11.41 10.36
C LEU A 46 12.78 -10.46 10.70
N VAL A 47 12.30 -10.50 11.96
CA VAL A 47 11.07 -9.83 12.37
C VAL A 47 11.27 -9.03 13.66
N HIS A 48 10.33 -8.13 13.97
CA HIS A 48 10.33 -7.45 15.26
C HIS A 48 10.10 -8.44 16.41
N ARG A 49 9.03 -9.23 16.33
CA ARG A 49 8.69 -10.33 17.27
C ARG A 49 7.94 -11.43 16.53
N ALA A 50 8.32 -12.68 16.72
CA ALA A 50 7.69 -13.85 16.13
C ALA A 50 6.20 -13.98 16.53
N ALA A 51 5.87 -13.64 17.78
CA ALA A 51 4.50 -13.69 18.30
C ALA A 51 3.51 -12.80 17.52
N LEU A 52 3.98 -11.73 16.85
CA LEU A 52 3.13 -10.88 16.00
C LEU A 52 2.80 -11.56 14.66
N VAL A 53 3.64 -12.47 14.21
CA VAL A 53 3.58 -13.09 12.87
C VAL A 53 2.88 -14.44 12.92
N GLY A 54 3.41 -15.40 13.68
CA GLY A 54 2.77 -16.66 14.01
C GLY A 54 2.57 -17.64 12.84
N VAL A 55 3.37 -17.56 11.76
CA VAL A 55 3.29 -18.50 10.63
C VAL A 55 4.11 -19.76 10.94
N PRO A 56 3.51 -20.96 10.92
CA PRO A 56 4.22 -22.22 11.15
C PRO A 56 5.24 -22.51 10.06
N GLY A 57 6.28 -23.30 10.38
CA GLY A 57 7.31 -23.72 9.40
C GLY A 57 8.36 -22.65 9.08
N VAL A 58 8.33 -21.49 9.75
CA VAL A 58 9.28 -20.38 9.61
C VAL A 58 10.27 -20.38 10.76
N ARG A 59 11.56 -20.25 10.47
CA ARG A 59 12.59 -19.95 11.46
C ARG A 59 12.65 -18.45 11.70
N TYR A 60 12.35 -18.01 12.92
CA TYR A 60 12.32 -16.58 13.29
C TYR A 60 13.64 -16.12 13.91
N LEU A 61 14.11 -14.94 13.48
CA LEU A 61 15.17 -14.17 14.13
C LEU A 61 14.55 -12.84 14.58
N GLU A 62 14.55 -12.55 15.87
CA GLU A 62 13.84 -11.41 16.46
C GLU A 62 14.75 -10.20 16.69
N TYR A 63 14.24 -9.01 16.36
CA TYR A 63 14.91 -7.72 16.49
C TYR A 63 13.97 -6.68 17.14
N PRO A 64 13.61 -6.85 18.43
CA PRO A 64 12.62 -5.98 19.09
C PRO A 64 13.07 -4.52 19.20
N ASP A 65 14.37 -4.26 19.18
CA ASP A 65 14.93 -2.90 19.28
C ASP A 65 14.94 -2.12 17.97
N SER A 66 14.62 -2.76 16.84
CA SER A 66 14.72 -2.16 15.49
C SER A 66 13.77 -0.99 15.26
N LYS A 67 12.62 -0.94 15.94
CA LYS A 67 11.61 0.13 15.82
C LYS A 67 11.88 1.32 16.76
N GLY A 68 12.62 1.10 17.84
CA GLY A 68 12.84 2.12 18.87
C GLY A 68 13.78 3.27 18.49
N SER A 69 14.62 3.09 17.46
CA SER A 69 15.61 4.10 17.04
C SER A 69 16.04 3.89 15.58
N TRP A 70 16.01 4.97 14.80
CA TRP A 70 16.52 4.97 13.43
C TRP A 70 18.01 4.60 13.35
N SER A 71 18.83 5.07 14.28
CA SER A 71 20.26 4.75 14.31
C SER A 71 20.50 3.25 14.54
N LYS A 72 19.77 2.63 15.46
CA LYS A 72 19.84 1.18 15.70
C LYS A 72 19.41 0.40 14.46
N ARG A 73 18.34 0.84 13.79
CA ARG A 73 17.86 0.20 12.55
C ARG A 73 18.89 0.31 11.42
N ILE A 74 19.44 1.50 11.18
CA ILE A 74 20.49 1.71 10.16
C ILE A 74 21.70 0.84 10.46
N HIS A 75 22.15 0.80 11.70
CA HIS A 75 23.26 -0.07 12.10
C HIS A 75 22.96 -1.56 11.85
N LEU A 76 21.75 -2.01 12.17
CA LEU A 76 21.33 -3.39 11.92
C LEU A 76 21.32 -3.70 10.42
N GLU A 77 20.70 -2.86 9.59
CA GLU A 77 20.54 -3.07 8.13
C GLU A 77 21.88 -3.07 7.39
N TYR A 78 22.81 -2.17 7.76
CA TYR A 78 24.05 -1.98 7.00
C TYR A 78 25.28 -2.64 7.63
N ARG A 79 25.20 -3.08 8.89
CA ARG A 79 26.31 -3.77 9.55
C ARG A 79 25.91 -5.13 10.10
N GLY A 80 24.86 -5.20 10.92
CA GLY A 80 24.42 -6.47 11.51
C GLY A 80 24.02 -7.51 10.45
N PHE A 81 23.26 -7.09 9.45
CA PHE A 81 22.83 -8.00 8.39
C PHE A 81 23.95 -8.40 7.43
N ARG A 82 25.01 -7.60 7.30
CA ARG A 82 26.22 -8.00 6.56
C ARG A 82 26.89 -9.22 7.18
N GLU A 83 27.01 -9.27 8.49
CA GLU A 83 27.61 -10.37 9.21
C GLU A 83 26.67 -11.60 9.18
N LEU A 84 25.41 -11.40 9.55
CA LEU A 84 24.38 -12.45 9.56
C LEU A 84 24.20 -13.10 8.17
N SER A 85 24.24 -12.32 7.09
CA SER A 85 24.04 -12.85 5.74
C SER A 85 25.12 -13.84 5.29
N ARG A 86 26.36 -13.67 5.80
CA ARG A 86 27.45 -14.61 5.53
C ARG A 86 27.24 -15.95 6.23
N GLU A 87 26.65 -15.94 7.45
CA GLU A 87 26.33 -17.14 8.21
C GLU A 87 25.12 -17.86 7.62
N LEU A 88 24.12 -17.11 7.13
CA LEU A 88 22.91 -17.68 6.56
C LEU A 88 23.13 -18.25 5.15
N ASP A 89 24.10 -17.78 4.37
CA ASP A 89 24.39 -18.22 3.00
C ASP A 89 23.10 -18.39 2.16
N ALA A 90 22.31 -17.32 2.05
CA ALA A 90 20.99 -17.35 1.47
C ALA A 90 21.01 -17.44 -0.06
N ASP A 91 20.14 -18.26 -0.64
CA ASP A 91 19.86 -18.26 -2.08
C ASP A 91 19.12 -16.98 -2.50
N LEU A 92 18.15 -16.54 -1.67
CA LEU A 92 17.44 -15.30 -1.86
C LEU A 92 17.34 -14.54 -0.53
N TRP A 93 17.74 -13.27 -0.55
CA TRP A 93 17.43 -12.30 0.50
C TRP A 93 16.37 -11.32 -0.02
N LEU A 94 15.16 -11.39 0.55
CA LEU A 94 14.03 -10.52 0.22
C LEU A 94 13.79 -9.53 1.36
N SER A 95 14.05 -8.24 1.11
CA SER A 95 13.72 -7.16 2.04
C SER A 95 12.33 -6.62 1.75
N LEU A 96 11.40 -6.71 2.71
CA LEU A 96 10.02 -6.26 2.54
C LEU A 96 9.78 -4.82 2.98
N HIS A 97 10.79 -4.07 3.39
CA HIS A 97 10.60 -2.81 4.11
C HIS A 97 11.34 -1.61 3.49
N ASP A 98 11.31 -1.51 2.16
CA ASP A 98 11.78 -0.36 1.37
C ASP A 98 13.31 -0.15 1.34
N MET A 99 14.05 -0.65 2.31
CA MET A 99 15.51 -0.46 2.41
C MET A 99 16.24 -1.65 1.83
N THR A 100 17.32 -1.36 1.10
CA THR A 100 18.24 -2.38 0.63
C THR A 100 19.40 -2.53 1.62
N PRO A 101 19.42 -3.58 2.45
CA PRO A 101 20.49 -3.80 3.42
C PRO A 101 21.82 -4.15 2.74
N GLU A 102 22.89 -4.02 3.49
CA GLU A 102 24.20 -4.52 3.08
C GLU A 102 24.29 -6.02 3.41
N VAL A 103 24.01 -6.86 2.42
CA VAL A 103 23.97 -8.33 2.60
C VAL A 103 24.67 -9.07 1.48
N THR A 104 25.11 -10.28 1.80
CA THR A 104 25.62 -11.27 0.85
C THR A 104 24.56 -12.35 0.67
N ALA A 105 24.08 -12.54 -0.54
CA ALA A 105 23.17 -13.62 -0.93
C ALA A 105 23.37 -13.91 -2.42
N ARG A 106 22.96 -15.09 -2.90
CA ARG A 106 23.03 -15.40 -4.33
C ARG A 106 22.12 -14.48 -5.15
N ARG A 107 20.99 -14.07 -4.56
CA ARG A 107 20.04 -13.08 -5.12
C ARG A 107 19.54 -12.17 -4.04
N ARG A 108 19.35 -10.92 -4.39
CA ARG A 108 18.84 -9.87 -3.51
C ARG A 108 17.66 -9.18 -4.15
N ALA A 109 16.59 -9.02 -3.39
CA ALA A 109 15.42 -8.30 -3.82
C ALA A 109 14.90 -7.39 -2.72
N VAL A 110 14.33 -6.27 -3.11
CA VAL A 110 13.65 -5.33 -2.19
C VAL A 110 12.24 -5.06 -2.68
N TYR A 111 11.27 -5.09 -1.76
CA TYR A 111 9.90 -4.73 -2.01
C TYR A 111 9.61 -3.33 -1.45
N CYS A 112 9.27 -2.40 -2.35
CA CYS A 112 9.11 -0.99 -2.05
C CYS A 112 7.62 -0.64 -1.92
N HIS A 113 7.20 -0.30 -0.69
CA HIS A 113 5.81 -0.01 -0.34
C HIS A 113 5.55 1.47 -0.10
N ASN A 114 6.59 2.31 -0.06
CA ASN A 114 6.47 3.69 0.36
C ASN A 114 6.52 4.66 -0.83
N PRO A 115 5.39 5.33 -1.17
CA PRO A 115 5.35 6.26 -2.27
C PRO A 115 5.82 7.67 -1.89
N ALA A 116 6.11 7.95 -0.60
CA ALA A 116 6.40 9.30 -0.11
C ALA A 116 7.52 10.04 -0.89
N PRO A 117 8.63 9.40 -1.33
CA PRO A 117 9.67 10.08 -2.11
C PRO A 117 9.16 10.72 -3.41
N PHE A 118 8.06 10.21 -3.95
CA PHE A 118 7.50 10.65 -5.23
C PHE A 118 6.43 11.74 -5.07
N HIS A 119 6.09 12.13 -3.83
CA HIS A 119 5.13 13.20 -3.60
C HIS A 119 5.71 14.57 -3.95
N SER A 120 4.95 15.38 -4.70
CA SER A 120 5.27 16.78 -4.95
C SER A 120 4.86 17.62 -3.73
N LEU A 121 5.80 17.84 -2.82
CA LEU A 121 5.56 18.55 -1.57
C LEU A 121 5.49 20.06 -1.79
N THR A 122 4.40 20.69 -1.34
CA THR A 122 4.27 22.15 -1.29
C THR A 122 4.76 22.70 0.06
N ALA A 123 5.05 24.00 0.13
CA ALA A 123 5.39 24.66 1.41
C ALA A 123 4.25 24.52 2.43
N ARG A 124 3.00 24.56 1.97
CA ARG A 124 1.82 24.34 2.80
C ARG A 124 1.76 22.93 3.36
N ASP A 125 2.01 21.90 2.51
CA ASP A 125 2.03 20.50 2.95
C ASP A 125 3.12 20.29 4.02
N ALA A 126 4.31 20.86 3.83
CA ALA A 126 5.41 20.79 4.79
C ALA A 126 5.07 21.49 6.12
N TRP A 127 4.32 22.57 6.09
CA TRP A 127 3.84 23.26 7.30
C TRP A 127 2.75 22.46 8.01
N LEU A 128 1.81 21.86 7.28
CA LEU A 128 0.71 21.08 7.85
C LEU A 128 1.15 19.70 8.35
N ASP A 129 2.10 19.06 7.69
CA ASP A 129 2.62 17.73 8.05
C ASP A 129 4.16 17.70 7.98
N PRO A 130 4.86 18.40 8.92
CA PRO A 130 6.33 18.48 8.91
C PRO A 130 6.98 17.10 9.09
N GLY A 131 6.34 16.20 9.83
CA GLY A 131 6.80 14.82 9.99
C GLY A 131 6.84 14.06 8.65
N PHE A 132 5.80 14.22 7.83
CA PHE A 132 5.77 13.64 6.48
C PHE A 132 6.81 14.30 5.55
N ALA A 133 7.01 15.61 5.65
CA ALA A 133 8.01 16.31 4.85
C ALA A 133 9.43 15.79 5.13
N LEU A 134 9.78 15.62 6.39
CA LEU A 134 11.07 15.03 6.80
C LEU A 134 11.18 13.57 6.36
N PHE A 135 10.13 12.78 6.58
CA PHE A 135 10.07 11.38 6.17
C PHE A 135 10.27 11.20 4.66
N ARG A 136 9.58 12.00 3.85
CA ARG A 136 9.76 12.02 2.39
C ARG A 136 11.21 12.28 1.98
N PHE A 137 11.85 13.29 2.59
CA PHE A 137 13.23 13.65 2.30
C PHE A 137 14.17 12.49 2.64
N LEU A 138 14.09 11.94 3.85
CA LEU A 138 14.92 10.84 4.31
C LEU A 138 14.72 9.57 3.46
N TYR A 139 13.49 9.22 3.12
CA TYR A 139 13.24 8.05 2.27
C TYR A 139 13.75 8.22 0.85
N GLY A 140 13.77 9.44 0.32
CA GLY A 140 14.43 9.72 -0.96
C GLY A 140 15.93 9.41 -0.94
N ILE A 141 16.59 9.55 0.23
CA ILE A 141 17.99 9.16 0.45
C ILE A 141 18.09 7.64 0.61
N PHE A 142 17.25 7.03 1.48
CA PHE A 142 17.29 5.59 1.74
C PHE A 142 17.05 4.75 0.49
N TYR A 143 16.16 5.17 -0.40
CA TYR A 143 15.96 4.49 -1.68
C TYR A 143 17.19 4.54 -2.60
N ARG A 144 18.11 5.50 -2.43
CA ARG A 144 19.35 5.55 -3.22
C ARG A 144 20.43 4.62 -2.70
N ILE A 145 20.37 4.26 -1.41
CA ILE A 145 21.40 3.44 -0.79
C ILE A 145 21.22 1.99 -1.27
N ASN A 146 22.21 1.44 -1.92
CA ASN A 146 22.28 0.05 -2.38
C ASN A 146 21.14 -0.41 -3.32
N ILE A 147 20.22 0.44 -3.76
CA ILE A 147 19.07 0.00 -4.55
C ILE A 147 19.49 -0.77 -5.82
N ARG A 148 20.58 -0.35 -6.46
CA ARG A 148 21.14 -0.98 -7.66
C ARG A 148 21.87 -2.29 -7.37
N ALA A 149 22.14 -2.60 -6.11
CA ALA A 149 22.76 -3.84 -5.69
C ALA A 149 21.75 -5.01 -5.66
N ASN A 150 20.46 -4.72 -5.78
CA ASN A 150 19.44 -5.75 -5.91
C ASN A 150 19.42 -6.33 -7.32
N ASP A 151 19.17 -7.64 -7.41
CA ASP A 151 18.84 -8.30 -8.67
C ASP A 151 17.45 -7.90 -9.16
N TYR A 152 16.52 -7.63 -8.22
CA TYR A 152 15.19 -7.14 -8.51
C TYR A 152 14.71 -6.12 -7.48
N VAL A 153 14.07 -5.06 -7.96
CA VAL A 153 13.23 -4.17 -7.15
C VAL A 153 11.78 -4.52 -7.44
N ILE A 154 10.98 -4.68 -6.40
CA ILE A 154 9.57 -5.05 -6.51
C ILE A 154 8.74 -3.83 -6.10
N VAL A 155 7.76 -3.48 -6.91
CA VAL A 155 6.82 -2.39 -6.67
C VAL A 155 5.39 -2.85 -6.92
N GLN A 156 4.41 -2.13 -6.42
CA GLN A 156 3.02 -2.57 -6.51
C GLN A 156 2.32 -2.16 -7.81
N GLN A 157 2.84 -1.16 -8.53
CA GLN A 157 2.18 -0.63 -9.72
C GLN A 157 3.17 -0.15 -10.80
N GLU A 158 2.66 -0.04 -12.04
CA GLU A 158 3.45 0.37 -13.21
C GLU A 158 4.01 1.79 -13.06
N TRP A 159 3.23 2.76 -12.54
CA TRP A 159 3.73 4.12 -12.35
C TRP A 159 4.93 4.18 -11.40
N LEU A 160 4.99 3.29 -10.40
CA LEU A 160 6.16 3.15 -9.52
C LEU A 160 7.36 2.58 -10.27
N ARG A 161 7.15 1.57 -11.13
CA ARG A 161 8.22 1.03 -12.00
C ARG A 161 8.85 2.12 -12.83
N GLU A 162 8.02 2.96 -13.47
CA GLU A 162 8.49 4.10 -14.26
C GLU A 162 9.29 5.09 -13.41
N ARG A 163 8.83 5.38 -12.19
CA ARG A 163 9.55 6.26 -11.25
C ARG A 163 10.88 5.66 -10.80
N PHE A 164 10.93 4.37 -10.48
CA PHE A 164 12.18 3.71 -10.07
C PHE A 164 13.19 3.70 -11.22
N ARG A 165 12.76 3.44 -12.43
CA ARG A 165 13.61 3.52 -13.64
C ARG A 165 14.17 4.93 -13.82
N LYS A 166 13.31 5.94 -13.76
CA LYS A 166 13.67 7.35 -14.00
C LYS A 166 14.55 7.93 -12.88
N ASP A 167 14.14 7.76 -11.62
CA ASP A 167 14.72 8.51 -10.49
C ASP A 167 15.91 7.79 -9.85
N PHE A 168 16.02 6.46 -10.00
CA PHE A 168 17.07 5.63 -9.39
C PHE A 168 17.89 4.83 -10.40
N ALA A 169 17.56 4.88 -11.69
CA ALA A 169 18.18 4.12 -12.77
C ALA A 169 18.24 2.61 -12.45
N VAL A 170 17.08 2.04 -12.11
CA VAL A 170 16.87 0.61 -11.84
C VAL A 170 16.04 0.02 -12.96
N ASP A 171 16.62 -0.90 -13.75
CA ASP A 171 15.94 -1.50 -14.91
C ASP A 171 15.17 -2.77 -14.54
N LYS A 172 15.69 -3.54 -13.59
CA LYS A 172 15.09 -4.81 -13.16
C LYS A 172 14.01 -4.58 -12.10
N VAL A 173 12.86 -4.07 -12.53
CA VAL A 173 11.72 -3.80 -11.64
C VAL A 173 10.56 -4.72 -11.99
N ILE A 174 10.11 -5.51 -10.99
CA ILE A 174 8.92 -6.36 -11.07
C ILE A 174 7.73 -5.57 -10.52
N VAL A 175 6.60 -5.56 -11.25
CA VAL A 175 5.31 -5.13 -10.69
C VAL A 175 4.65 -6.35 -10.06
N ALA A 176 4.30 -6.24 -8.77
CA ALA A 176 3.61 -7.28 -8.03
C ALA A 176 2.37 -6.67 -7.35
N HIS A 177 1.19 -6.97 -7.88
CA HIS A 177 -0.06 -6.53 -7.28
C HIS A 177 -0.26 -7.22 -5.92
N PRO A 178 -0.73 -6.50 -4.88
CA PRO A 178 -1.00 -7.12 -3.60
C PRO A 178 -2.20 -8.07 -3.68
N ALA A 179 -2.10 -9.22 -3.04
CA ALA A 179 -3.24 -10.10 -2.84
C ALA A 179 -4.23 -9.46 -1.84
N ILE A 180 -5.46 -9.29 -2.26
CA ILE A 180 -6.51 -8.68 -1.42
C ILE A 180 -7.33 -9.79 -0.78
N ARG A 181 -7.22 -9.92 0.55
CA ARG A 181 -8.06 -10.83 1.33
C ARG A 181 -9.15 -10.02 2.03
N VAL A 182 -10.36 -10.06 1.47
CA VAL A 182 -11.54 -9.47 2.10
C VAL A 182 -12.08 -10.45 3.14
N PRO A 183 -12.27 -10.05 4.41
CA PRO A 183 -12.83 -10.92 5.43
C PRO A 183 -14.22 -11.41 5.03
N PRO A 184 -14.60 -12.66 5.41
CA PRO A 184 -15.95 -13.16 5.21
C PRO A 184 -17.01 -12.26 5.84
N ALA A 185 -18.17 -12.13 5.20
CA ALA A 185 -19.27 -11.28 5.70
C ALA A 185 -19.70 -11.62 7.13
N ALA A 186 -19.63 -12.90 7.50
CA ALA A 186 -20.00 -13.39 8.84
C ALA A 186 -19.09 -12.88 9.99
N SER A 187 -17.89 -12.38 9.68
CA SER A 187 -16.96 -11.83 10.69
C SER A 187 -17.07 -10.31 10.83
N ARG A 188 -18.02 -9.67 10.14
CA ARG A 188 -18.18 -8.22 10.14
C ARG A 188 -19.17 -7.78 11.21
N GLU A 189 -18.89 -6.64 11.85
CA GLU A 189 -19.86 -6.03 12.77
C GLU A 189 -21.13 -5.65 11.99
N PRO A 190 -22.34 -5.71 12.63
CA PRO A 190 -23.58 -5.27 11.99
C PRO A 190 -23.45 -3.83 11.49
N SER A 191 -23.74 -3.61 10.22
CA SER A 191 -23.70 -2.27 9.64
C SER A 191 -24.70 -1.35 10.35
N ARG A 192 -24.28 -0.14 10.73
CA ARG A 192 -25.18 0.87 11.25
C ARG A 192 -26.15 1.25 10.13
N PRO A 193 -27.49 1.22 10.37
CA PRO A 193 -28.45 1.68 9.38
C PRO A 193 -28.08 3.08 8.91
N GLY A 194 -28.07 3.32 7.60
CA GLY A 194 -27.96 4.68 7.07
C GLY A 194 -29.10 5.53 7.62
N SER A 195 -28.85 6.84 7.79
CA SER A 195 -29.93 7.77 8.07
C SER A 195 -30.92 7.71 6.88
N ALA A 196 -32.15 7.27 7.14
CA ALA A 196 -33.16 7.04 6.09
C ALA A 196 -33.22 8.25 5.15
N GLY A 197 -32.99 8.02 3.85
CA GLY A 197 -33.12 9.00 2.79
C GLY A 197 -31.91 9.91 2.50
N ARG A 198 -30.73 9.66 3.09
CA ARG A 198 -29.48 10.40 2.76
C ARG A 198 -28.47 9.52 2.05
N THR A 199 -27.84 10.02 1.00
CA THR A 199 -26.72 9.34 0.34
C THR A 199 -25.49 9.39 1.21
N ARG A 200 -24.92 8.26 1.54
CA ARG A 200 -23.75 8.10 2.40
C ARG A 200 -22.49 7.85 1.58
N PHE A 201 -21.59 8.81 1.61
CA PHE A 201 -20.23 8.66 1.09
C PHE A 201 -19.28 8.25 2.21
N PHE A 202 -18.24 7.47 1.86
CA PHE A 202 -17.24 7.04 2.82
C PHE A 202 -15.82 7.23 2.30
N TYR A 203 -14.91 7.66 3.15
CA TYR A 203 -13.48 7.75 2.88
C TYR A 203 -12.66 7.26 4.08
N PRO A 204 -12.17 6.01 4.06
CA PRO A 204 -11.24 5.50 5.05
C PRO A 204 -9.80 5.88 4.69
N ALA A 205 -9.20 6.74 5.49
CA ALA A 205 -7.80 7.13 5.29
C ALA A 205 -7.17 7.65 6.59
N LEU A 206 -5.85 7.47 6.69
CA LEU A 206 -5.05 8.14 7.72
C LEU A 206 -4.93 9.64 7.40
N GLY A 207 -4.82 10.47 8.42
CA GLY A 207 -4.69 11.92 8.31
C GLY A 207 -3.32 12.35 7.78
N ARG A 208 -3.13 12.35 6.45
CA ARG A 208 -1.92 12.80 5.76
C ARG A 208 -2.28 13.79 4.65
N VAL A 209 -1.41 14.76 4.40
CA VAL A 209 -1.65 15.83 3.41
C VAL A 209 -1.93 15.31 2.01
N PHE A 210 -1.30 14.22 1.60
CA PHE A 210 -1.54 13.63 0.28
C PHE A 210 -2.88 12.88 0.17
N LYS A 211 -3.57 12.64 1.28
CA LYS A 211 -4.92 12.03 1.29
C LYS A 211 -6.03 13.00 0.86
N ASN A 212 -5.72 14.29 0.77
CA ASN A 212 -6.58 15.28 0.09
C ASN A 212 -8.00 15.40 0.67
N PHE A 213 -8.13 15.42 1.99
CA PHE A 213 -9.43 15.60 2.65
C PHE A 213 -10.08 16.95 2.30
N GLU A 214 -9.26 17.96 1.96
CA GLU A 214 -9.75 19.29 1.58
C GLU A 214 -10.76 19.24 0.45
N ILE A 215 -10.48 18.44 -0.59
CA ILE A 215 -11.34 18.41 -1.78
C ILE A 215 -12.74 17.89 -1.45
N ILE A 216 -12.85 16.98 -0.47
CA ILE A 216 -14.16 16.47 0.00
C ILE A 216 -14.93 17.57 0.69
N GLY A 217 -14.30 18.33 1.59
CA GLY A 217 -14.94 19.46 2.27
C GLY A 217 -15.36 20.56 1.31
N GLU A 218 -14.50 20.92 0.36
CA GLU A 218 -14.83 21.93 -0.68
C GLU A 218 -15.99 21.44 -1.57
N ALA A 219 -16.00 20.18 -2.01
CA ALA A 219 -17.09 19.62 -2.80
C ALA A 219 -18.42 19.59 -2.01
N ALA A 220 -18.36 19.22 -0.73
CA ALA A 220 -19.53 19.25 0.14
C ALA A 220 -20.10 20.68 0.29
N ARG A 221 -19.23 21.68 0.43
CA ARG A 221 -19.62 23.10 0.48
C ARG A 221 -20.30 23.57 -0.80
N LEU A 222 -19.77 23.18 -1.96
CA LEU A 222 -20.37 23.47 -3.25
C LEU A 222 -21.76 22.84 -3.40
N LEU A 223 -21.96 21.61 -2.94
CA LEU A 223 -23.24 20.93 -2.97
C LEU A 223 -24.27 21.64 -2.07
N GLN A 224 -23.89 22.02 -0.85
CA GLN A 224 -24.76 22.76 0.05
C GLN A 224 -25.13 24.13 -0.50
N ALA A 225 -24.20 24.88 -1.12
CA ALA A 225 -24.47 26.15 -1.76
C ALA A 225 -25.47 26.03 -2.91
N ARG A 226 -25.61 24.85 -3.54
CA ARG A 226 -26.64 24.54 -4.56
C ARG A 226 -27.93 23.99 -3.97
N GLY A 227 -28.11 24.03 -2.64
CA GLY A 227 -29.29 23.53 -1.96
C GLY A 227 -29.35 22.01 -1.80
N CYS A 228 -28.27 21.28 -2.16
CA CYS A 228 -28.20 19.85 -1.97
C CYS A 228 -27.73 19.53 -0.55
N GLY A 229 -28.61 19.05 0.32
CA GLY A 229 -28.31 18.69 1.72
C GLY A 229 -28.59 17.21 2.07
N ASN A 230 -29.05 16.44 1.10
CA ASN A 230 -29.47 15.05 1.33
C ASN A 230 -28.33 14.03 1.21
N PHE A 231 -27.19 14.35 1.84
CA PHE A 231 -26.01 13.46 1.87
C PHE A 231 -25.23 13.60 3.17
N GLU A 232 -24.37 12.64 3.43
CA GLU A 232 -23.34 12.69 4.47
C GLU A 232 -22.05 12.06 3.95
N VAL A 233 -20.89 12.51 4.49
CA VAL A 233 -19.58 11.96 4.18
C VAL A 233 -18.91 11.51 5.46
N LEU A 234 -18.61 10.25 5.58
CA LEU A 234 -17.95 9.62 6.73
C LEU A 234 -16.43 9.64 6.52
N LEU A 235 -15.70 10.24 7.45
CA LEU A 235 -14.24 10.38 7.42
C LEU A 235 -13.62 9.70 8.64
N THR A 236 -12.60 8.87 8.45
CA THR A 236 -11.92 8.15 9.57
C THR A 236 -10.83 8.98 10.25
N VAL A 237 -11.04 10.28 10.36
CA VAL A 237 -10.22 11.24 11.12
C VAL A 237 -11.13 12.09 11.99
N ASP A 238 -10.61 12.64 13.12
CA ASP A 238 -11.38 13.51 14.01
C ASP A 238 -10.70 14.84 14.34
N GLY A 239 -9.49 15.07 13.83
CA GLY A 239 -8.70 16.29 14.07
C GLY A 239 -7.74 16.15 15.25
N SER A 240 -7.74 15.05 15.99
CA SER A 240 -6.80 14.81 17.09
C SER A 240 -5.44 14.24 16.62
N GLU A 241 -5.39 13.64 15.43
CA GLU A 241 -4.26 12.85 14.97
C GLU A 241 -3.00 13.71 14.68
N ASN A 242 -3.20 14.89 14.08
CA ASN A 242 -2.09 15.80 13.75
C ASN A 242 -2.58 17.21 13.37
N ARG A 243 -1.64 18.10 13.01
CA ARG A 243 -1.96 19.48 12.59
C ARG A 243 -2.84 19.54 11.34
N TYR A 244 -2.60 18.63 10.36
CA TYR A 244 -3.35 18.59 9.11
C TYR A 244 -4.83 18.23 9.35
N THR A 245 -5.11 17.20 10.10
CA THR A 245 -6.49 16.79 10.39
C THR A 245 -7.24 17.82 11.23
N ARG A 246 -6.54 18.47 12.18
CA ARG A 246 -7.09 19.59 12.94
C ARG A 246 -7.46 20.73 12.01
N PHE A 247 -6.57 21.12 11.09
CA PHE A 247 -6.85 22.12 10.08
C PHE A 247 -8.11 21.76 9.25
N ILE A 248 -8.25 20.48 8.80
CA ILE A 248 -9.42 20.01 8.05
C ILE A 248 -10.71 20.15 8.88
N ARG A 249 -10.69 19.66 10.12
CA ARG A 249 -11.83 19.74 11.02
C ARG A 249 -12.27 21.18 11.27
N ASP A 250 -11.32 22.07 11.58
CA ASP A 250 -11.60 23.48 11.89
C ASP A 250 -12.14 24.21 10.64
N LYS A 251 -11.54 23.97 9.47
CA LYS A 251 -11.94 24.58 8.20
C LYS A 251 -13.36 24.23 7.77
N PHE A 252 -13.83 23.04 8.11
CA PHE A 252 -15.12 22.50 7.69
C PHE A 252 -16.06 22.19 8.87
N ALA A 253 -15.86 22.83 10.01
CA ALA A 253 -16.67 22.65 11.21
C ALA A 253 -18.15 23.07 11.02
N ASP A 254 -18.40 23.97 10.08
CA ASP A 254 -19.74 24.45 9.69
C ASP A 254 -20.52 23.46 8.80
N LEU A 255 -19.86 22.45 8.24
CA LEU A 255 -20.47 21.49 7.31
C LEU A 255 -21.05 20.27 8.05
N ALA A 256 -22.31 20.33 8.45
CA ALA A 256 -22.99 19.24 9.14
C ALA A 256 -23.02 17.90 8.35
N ALA A 257 -22.81 17.95 7.03
CA ALA A 257 -22.73 16.78 6.18
C ALA A 257 -21.44 15.97 6.40
N LEU A 258 -20.35 16.57 6.89
CA LEU A 258 -19.12 15.86 7.19
C LEU A 258 -19.17 15.22 8.59
N LYS A 259 -18.92 13.93 8.66
CA LYS A 259 -18.91 13.15 9.91
C LYS A 259 -17.48 12.69 10.20
N PHE A 260 -16.84 13.29 11.16
CA PHE A 260 -15.51 12.99 11.61
C PHE A 260 -15.58 11.86 12.66
N LEU A 261 -15.26 10.62 12.23
CA LEU A 261 -15.45 9.41 13.05
C LEU A 261 -14.22 9.07 13.90
N GLY A 262 -13.05 9.66 13.58
CA GLY A 262 -11.77 9.23 14.16
C GLY A 262 -11.30 7.86 13.65
N GLY A 263 -10.22 7.35 14.23
CA GLY A 263 -9.65 6.06 13.88
C GLY A 263 -10.65 4.91 14.10
N GLN A 264 -10.80 4.05 13.09
CA GLN A 264 -11.72 2.91 13.12
C GLN A 264 -10.94 1.59 13.13
N SER A 265 -11.50 0.56 13.78
CA SER A 265 -10.99 -0.80 13.65
C SER A 265 -11.19 -1.32 12.22
N ARG A 266 -10.44 -2.36 11.84
CA ARG A 266 -10.59 -2.96 10.51
C ARG A 266 -12.02 -3.47 10.28
N ASP A 267 -12.62 -4.11 11.26
CA ASP A 267 -13.97 -4.65 11.18
C ASP A 267 -15.02 -3.54 11.06
N ALA A 268 -14.84 -2.43 11.79
CA ALA A 268 -15.68 -1.24 11.65
C ALA A 268 -15.56 -0.61 10.26
N VAL A 269 -14.35 -0.57 9.67
CA VAL A 269 -14.17 -0.08 8.29
C VAL A 269 -14.93 -0.96 7.30
N TYR A 270 -14.89 -2.29 7.43
CA TYR A 270 -15.67 -3.18 6.55
C TYR A 270 -17.18 -2.98 6.73
N SER A 271 -17.66 -2.79 7.96
CA SER A 271 -19.08 -2.46 8.21
C SER A 271 -19.49 -1.12 7.61
N LEU A 272 -18.56 -0.14 7.60
CA LEU A 272 -18.78 1.14 6.94
C LEU A 272 -18.80 1.00 5.40
N TYR A 273 -18.00 0.13 4.79
CA TYR A 273 -18.12 -0.18 3.36
C TYR A 273 -19.51 -0.74 3.01
N GLU A 274 -20.05 -1.63 3.82
CA GLU A 274 -21.39 -2.20 3.60
C GLU A 274 -22.51 -1.16 3.75
N SER A 275 -22.35 -0.21 4.68
CA SER A 275 -23.37 0.82 4.93
C SER A 275 -23.25 2.06 4.04
N ALA A 276 -22.13 2.26 3.37
CA ALA A 276 -21.93 3.38 2.45
C ALA A 276 -22.63 3.10 1.11
N ASP A 277 -23.13 4.14 0.46
CA ASP A 277 -23.67 4.11 -0.90
C ASP A 277 -22.59 4.33 -1.95
N CYS A 278 -21.49 5.00 -1.58
CA CYS A 278 -20.39 5.33 -2.48
C CYS A 278 -19.08 5.49 -1.71
N LEU A 279 -17.98 4.97 -2.27
CA LEU A 279 -16.63 5.29 -1.81
C LEU A 279 -16.11 6.54 -2.55
N ILE A 280 -15.54 7.50 -1.81
CA ILE A 280 -14.73 8.57 -2.39
C ILE A 280 -13.27 8.29 -2.08
N PHE A 281 -12.38 8.34 -3.09
CA PHE A 281 -10.96 8.10 -2.91
C PHE A 281 -10.11 9.19 -3.59
N PRO A 282 -9.91 10.36 -2.93
CA PRO A 282 -9.30 11.55 -3.51
C PRO A 282 -7.78 11.61 -3.34
N SER A 283 -7.14 10.57 -2.85
CA SER A 283 -5.72 10.53 -2.52
C SER A 283 -4.86 10.93 -3.73
N ARG A 284 -3.87 11.81 -3.51
CA ARG A 284 -2.93 12.25 -4.55
C ARG A 284 -1.74 11.31 -4.72
N LEU A 285 -1.54 10.40 -3.79
CA LEU A 285 -0.41 9.49 -3.76
C LEU A 285 -0.78 8.17 -3.09
N GLU A 286 -0.57 7.05 -3.78
CA GLU A 286 -0.75 5.68 -3.28
C GLU A 286 0.24 4.74 -3.94
N THR A 287 0.62 3.69 -3.24
CA THR A 287 1.29 2.54 -3.88
C THR A 287 0.28 1.58 -4.48
N TRP A 288 -0.91 1.46 -3.89
CA TRP A 288 -1.99 0.64 -4.40
C TRP A 288 -3.37 1.30 -4.21
N GLY A 289 -3.68 1.77 -3.01
CA GLY A 289 -5.03 2.25 -2.68
C GLY A 289 -5.93 1.10 -2.21
N MET A 290 -5.50 0.39 -1.17
CA MET A 290 -6.21 -0.76 -0.60
C MET A 290 -7.72 -0.57 -0.43
N PRO A 291 -8.22 0.60 0.07
CA PRO A 291 -9.65 0.83 0.22
C PRO A 291 -10.46 0.70 -1.09
N ILE A 292 -9.88 1.01 -2.24
CA ILE A 292 -10.52 0.79 -3.54
C ILE A 292 -10.79 -0.71 -3.73
N SER A 293 -9.75 -1.54 -3.56
CA SER A 293 -9.87 -2.99 -3.72
C SER A 293 -10.77 -3.65 -2.68
N GLU A 294 -10.75 -3.14 -1.45
CA GLU A 294 -11.60 -3.64 -0.36
C GLU A 294 -13.08 -3.29 -0.56
N PHE A 295 -13.37 -2.18 -1.25
CA PHE A 295 -14.73 -1.72 -1.52
C PHE A 295 -15.35 -2.37 -2.77
N LYS A 296 -14.56 -2.70 -3.79
CA LYS A 296 -15.05 -3.29 -5.06
C LYS A 296 -16.05 -4.46 -4.89
N PRO A 297 -15.87 -5.39 -3.93
CA PRO A 297 -16.82 -6.49 -3.70
C PRO A 297 -18.24 -6.05 -3.30
N THR A 298 -18.44 -4.81 -2.87
CA THR A 298 -19.78 -4.27 -2.57
C THR A 298 -20.62 -4.02 -3.83
N GLY A 299 -19.99 -3.92 -5.00
CA GLY A 299 -20.66 -3.59 -6.26
C GLY A 299 -21.15 -2.14 -6.37
N LYS A 300 -20.88 -1.29 -5.38
CA LYS A 300 -21.43 0.09 -5.28
C LYS A 300 -20.55 1.12 -6.01
N PRO A 301 -21.09 2.33 -6.30
CA PRO A 301 -20.35 3.42 -6.90
C PRO A 301 -19.05 3.77 -6.20
N LEU A 302 -18.00 4.02 -6.99
CA LEU A 302 -16.66 4.41 -6.55
C LEU A 302 -16.24 5.69 -7.28
N LEU A 303 -15.90 6.75 -6.55
CA LEU A 303 -15.33 7.99 -7.08
C LEU A 303 -13.85 8.05 -6.73
N ALA A 304 -12.96 7.90 -7.70
CA ALA A 304 -11.52 7.90 -7.51
C ALA A 304 -10.86 9.13 -8.14
N ALA A 305 -9.75 9.58 -7.58
CA ALA A 305 -8.91 10.60 -8.19
C ALA A 305 -8.41 10.12 -9.57
N ASP A 306 -8.46 10.98 -10.60
CA ASP A 306 -7.96 10.68 -11.94
C ASP A 306 -6.43 10.70 -11.97
N LEU A 307 -5.83 9.62 -11.47
CA LEU A 307 -4.40 9.41 -11.34
C LEU A 307 -4.00 7.99 -11.74
N PRO A 308 -2.78 7.77 -12.23
CA PRO A 308 -2.33 6.46 -12.72
C PRO A 308 -2.59 5.31 -11.74
N TYR A 309 -2.32 5.52 -10.45
CA TYR A 309 -2.53 4.48 -9.43
C TYR A 309 -4.01 4.06 -9.34
N ALA A 310 -4.92 5.01 -9.46
CA ALA A 310 -6.34 4.73 -9.31
C ALA A 310 -6.89 3.92 -10.49
N HIS A 311 -6.46 4.24 -11.71
CA HIS A 311 -6.82 3.47 -12.90
C HIS A 311 -6.35 2.02 -12.80
N GLU A 312 -5.12 1.79 -12.35
CA GLU A 312 -4.57 0.43 -12.18
C GLU A 312 -5.29 -0.34 -11.07
N THR A 313 -5.59 0.29 -9.92
CA THR A 313 -6.30 -0.36 -8.80
C THR A 313 -7.78 -0.59 -9.08
N VAL A 314 -8.45 0.37 -9.73
CA VAL A 314 -9.85 0.21 -10.19
C VAL A 314 -9.93 -0.93 -11.19
N GLY A 315 -9.00 -0.97 -12.16
CA GLY A 315 -8.90 -2.06 -13.11
C GLY A 315 -10.16 -2.16 -13.98
N ASP A 316 -10.77 -3.33 -13.97
CA ASP A 316 -11.99 -3.68 -14.73
C ASP A 316 -13.30 -3.43 -13.95
N TYR A 317 -13.23 -2.83 -12.77
CA TYR A 317 -14.43 -2.54 -11.97
C TYR A 317 -15.36 -1.57 -12.70
N SER A 318 -16.54 -2.05 -13.08
CA SER A 318 -17.46 -1.35 -13.96
C SER A 318 -18.25 -0.21 -13.29
N ASN A 319 -18.22 -0.11 -11.95
CA ASN A 319 -19.03 0.88 -11.21
C ASN A 319 -18.17 2.00 -10.60
N ALA A 320 -17.20 2.50 -11.36
CA ALA A 320 -16.29 3.57 -10.95
C ALA A 320 -16.38 4.78 -11.87
N ALA A 321 -16.15 5.97 -11.31
CA ALA A 321 -15.89 7.19 -12.09
C ALA A 321 -14.67 7.93 -11.52
N PHE A 322 -14.03 8.73 -12.37
CA PHE A 322 -12.84 9.48 -12.00
C PHE A 322 -13.13 10.97 -11.94
N PHE A 323 -12.41 11.68 -11.08
CA PHE A 323 -12.50 13.12 -10.96
C PHE A 323 -11.09 13.73 -10.83
N ASP A 324 -10.95 14.97 -11.30
CA ASP A 324 -9.71 15.74 -11.14
C ASP A 324 -9.43 15.99 -9.65
N PRO A 325 -8.32 15.46 -9.08
CA PRO A 325 -7.98 15.64 -7.67
C PRO A 325 -7.61 17.08 -7.29
N GLY A 326 -7.52 17.98 -8.24
CA GLY A 326 -7.32 19.42 -8.07
C GLY A 326 -8.61 20.23 -8.13
N SER A 327 -9.77 19.64 -8.52
CA SER A 327 -11.02 20.34 -8.75
C SER A 327 -12.15 19.83 -7.85
N ALA A 328 -12.54 20.64 -6.87
CA ALA A 328 -13.70 20.37 -6.02
C ALA A 328 -15.00 20.31 -6.82
N GLU A 329 -15.13 21.11 -7.88
CA GLU A 329 -16.27 21.10 -8.80
C GLU A 329 -16.38 19.76 -9.53
N SER A 330 -15.24 19.17 -9.92
CA SER A 330 -15.21 17.85 -10.55
C SER A 330 -15.75 16.77 -9.61
N LEU A 331 -15.29 16.76 -8.35
CA LEU A 331 -15.81 15.85 -7.33
C LEU A 331 -17.27 16.12 -7.00
N ALA A 332 -17.66 17.38 -6.78
CA ALA A 332 -19.04 17.76 -6.46
C ALA A 332 -20.03 17.32 -7.55
N ARG A 333 -19.65 17.40 -8.82
CA ARG A 333 -20.47 16.93 -9.95
C ARG A 333 -20.70 15.42 -9.89
N GLN A 334 -19.65 14.64 -9.62
CA GLN A 334 -19.76 13.19 -9.48
C GLN A 334 -20.59 12.80 -8.25
N MET A 335 -20.39 13.49 -7.11
CA MET A 335 -21.19 13.25 -5.90
C MET A 335 -22.67 13.58 -6.16
N LEU A 336 -22.98 14.68 -6.85
CA LEU A 336 -24.36 15.06 -7.21
C LEU A 336 -25.02 13.98 -8.08
N ALA A 337 -24.30 13.45 -9.07
CA ALA A 337 -24.81 12.39 -9.92
C ALA A 337 -25.15 11.12 -9.13
N VAL A 338 -24.37 10.76 -8.11
CA VAL A 338 -24.70 9.64 -7.20
C VAL A 338 -25.94 9.97 -6.37
N ILE A 339 -26.03 11.19 -5.79
CA ILE A 339 -27.17 11.61 -4.96
C ILE A 339 -28.48 11.59 -5.75
N GLU A 340 -28.44 12.00 -7.01
CA GLU A 340 -29.62 12.05 -7.90
C GLU A 340 -29.94 10.71 -8.57
N GLY A 341 -29.18 9.65 -8.34
CA GLY A 341 -29.34 8.37 -9.03
C GLY A 341 -29.01 8.40 -10.53
N LYS A 342 -28.24 9.41 -10.95
CA LYS A 342 -27.81 9.64 -12.34
C LYS A 342 -26.34 9.28 -12.56
N PHE A 343 -25.75 8.48 -11.66
CA PHE A 343 -24.35 8.08 -11.76
C PHE A 343 -24.08 7.34 -13.06
N VAL A 344 -23.07 7.80 -13.80
CA VAL A 344 -22.60 7.16 -15.03
C VAL A 344 -21.18 6.70 -14.81
N PRO A 345 -20.93 5.38 -14.78
CA PRO A 345 -19.59 4.85 -14.65
C PRO A 345 -18.70 5.23 -15.84
N ALA A 346 -17.41 5.38 -15.58
CA ALA A 346 -16.42 5.45 -16.65
C ALA A 346 -16.27 4.08 -17.33
N VAL A 347 -15.87 4.11 -18.59
CA VAL A 347 -15.54 2.87 -19.31
C VAL A 347 -14.32 2.23 -18.60
N PRO A 348 -14.41 0.94 -18.23
CA PRO A 348 -13.27 0.26 -17.64
C PRO A 348 -12.03 0.34 -18.54
N GLY A 349 -10.92 0.79 -17.99
CA GLY A 349 -9.67 1.00 -18.73
C GLY A 349 -8.48 0.35 -18.05
N GLY A 350 -8.71 -0.75 -17.32
CA GLY A 350 -7.66 -1.45 -16.59
C GLY A 350 -6.50 -1.85 -17.50
N ARG A 351 -5.32 -1.29 -17.28
CA ARG A 351 -4.10 -1.71 -17.96
C ARG A 351 -3.42 -2.80 -17.13
N ILE A 352 -3.20 -3.95 -17.75
CA ILE A 352 -2.32 -4.97 -17.16
C ILE A 352 -0.88 -4.47 -17.33
N PRO A 353 -0.09 -4.41 -16.26
CA PRO A 353 1.32 -4.02 -16.35
C PRO A 353 2.10 -4.89 -17.33
N ALA A 354 3.08 -4.28 -18.02
CA ALA A 354 3.98 -5.05 -18.86
C ALA A 354 4.84 -6.04 -18.04
N PRO A 355 5.28 -7.18 -18.60
CA PRO A 355 6.22 -8.06 -17.93
C PRO A 355 7.56 -7.36 -17.58
N PRO A 356 8.22 -7.75 -16.46
CA PRO A 356 7.80 -8.75 -15.50
C PRO A 356 6.68 -8.24 -14.56
N PHE A 357 5.57 -8.97 -14.53
CA PHE A 357 4.39 -8.68 -13.74
C PHE A 357 3.83 -9.95 -13.10
N VAL A 358 3.37 -9.85 -11.85
CA VAL A 358 2.71 -10.93 -11.11
C VAL A 358 1.58 -10.38 -10.23
N ASN A 359 0.61 -11.21 -9.89
CA ASN A 359 -0.51 -10.88 -9.01
C ASN A 359 -0.61 -11.79 -7.78
N ASP A 360 0.41 -12.63 -7.55
CA ASP A 360 0.49 -13.54 -6.42
C ASP A 360 1.93 -13.77 -5.95
N TRP A 361 2.07 -14.27 -4.73
CA TRP A 361 3.38 -14.59 -4.13
C TRP A 361 4.07 -15.78 -4.82
N PRO A 362 3.38 -16.88 -5.17
CA PRO A 362 4.01 -17.99 -5.89
C PRO A 362 4.63 -17.56 -7.22
N GLY A 363 3.94 -16.71 -7.98
CA GLY A 363 4.47 -16.12 -9.21
C GLY A 363 5.71 -15.26 -8.95
N LEU A 364 5.67 -14.45 -7.89
CA LEU A 364 6.80 -13.62 -7.50
C LEU A 364 8.01 -14.48 -7.12
N PHE A 365 7.86 -15.51 -6.29
CA PHE A 365 8.96 -16.40 -5.91
C PHE A 365 9.54 -17.14 -7.12
N ARG A 366 8.70 -17.57 -8.06
CA ARG A 366 9.19 -18.18 -9.33
C ARG A 366 10.08 -17.22 -10.11
N LEU A 367 9.70 -15.94 -10.24
CA LEU A 367 10.53 -14.93 -10.91
C LEU A 367 11.84 -14.66 -10.16
N LEU A 368 11.78 -14.52 -8.84
CA LEU A 368 12.95 -14.24 -8.01
C LEU A 368 13.94 -15.41 -7.95
N LEU A 369 13.46 -16.64 -8.06
CA LEU A 369 14.28 -17.88 -7.96
C LEU A 369 14.60 -18.48 -9.33
N ALA A 370 14.01 -18.00 -10.43
CA ALA A 370 14.35 -18.46 -11.77
C ALA A 370 15.84 -18.24 -12.06
N ALA A 371 16.50 -19.20 -12.69
CA ALA A 371 17.88 -19.02 -13.13
C ALA A 371 17.95 -17.73 -13.98
N PRO A 372 18.99 -16.88 -13.84
CA PRO A 372 19.18 -15.79 -14.79
C PRO A 372 19.13 -16.40 -16.17
N ALA A 373 18.27 -15.83 -17.05
CA ALA A 373 18.19 -16.25 -18.43
C ALA A 373 19.62 -16.26 -18.97
N GLY A 374 20.19 -17.43 -19.22
CA GLY A 374 21.54 -17.59 -19.67
C GLY A 374 21.69 -16.75 -20.93
N ILE A 375 22.70 -15.92 -20.98
CA ILE A 375 23.30 -15.48 -22.23
C ILE A 375 23.63 -16.81 -22.93
N ALA A 376 22.81 -17.19 -23.90
CA ALA A 376 23.16 -18.28 -24.79
C ALA A 376 24.52 -17.90 -25.38
N ALA A 377 25.57 -18.54 -24.89
CA ALA A 377 26.87 -18.47 -25.49
C ALA A 377 26.65 -18.97 -26.92
N GLY A 378 26.69 -18.06 -27.88
CA GLY A 378 26.70 -18.41 -29.27
C GLY A 378 27.84 -19.41 -29.50
N ALA A 379 27.47 -20.67 -29.71
CA ALA A 379 28.35 -21.62 -30.34
C ALA A 379 28.58 -21.15 -31.76
N GLY A 380 29.66 -20.41 -31.95
CA GLY A 380 30.21 -20.23 -33.29
C GLY A 380 30.78 -21.55 -33.77
N ALA A 381 30.28 -22.01 -34.89
CA ALA A 381 30.99 -22.90 -35.77
C ALA A 381 31.67 -22.07 -36.86
#